data_cb90858c9ea32d461516bc169152de3a
#
_entry.id   cb90858c9ea32d461516bc169152de3a
#
_cell.length_a   1.000
_cell.length_b   1.000
_cell.length_c   1.000
_cell.angle_alpha   90.00
_cell.angle_beta   90.00
_cell.angle_gamma   90.00
#
_symmetry.space_group_name_H-M   'P 1'
#
loop_
_entity.id
_entity.type
_entity.pdbx_description
1 polymer ?
#
loop_
_entity_poly.entity_id
_entity_poly.type
_entity_poly.pdbx_seq_one_letter_code
_entity_poly.pdbx_strand_id
1 'polypeptide(L)'
;MSFSKGRIGEDFAKGVLESCGIKCSKNDDYEKRYDYDLECKVGRKYFTIEVKYDYKAEETGNIAIEHHNTKVDRPSGITATKADLWVYVLGTGDKLNAWVVKSQSLKSFLEEVPPFKEVVYGGDNNAALYIYKKEDILGPLFIRMDDLEEDGVKTLIKGLL
;
A
#
# COMPACT_ATOMS: atom_id res chain seq x y z
N MET A 1 -10.39 -15.60 -4.00
CA MET A 1 -10.90 -14.25 -4.27
C MET A 1 -9.90 -13.18 -3.89
N SER A 2 -9.42 -13.15 -2.64
CA SER A 2 -8.41 -12.19 -2.19
C SER A 2 -7.09 -12.30 -2.95
N PHE A 3 -6.67 -13.50 -3.33
CA PHE A 3 -5.41 -13.71 -4.06
C PHE A 3 -5.38 -13.03 -5.43
N SER A 4 -6.45 -13.11 -6.21
CA SER A 4 -6.51 -12.48 -7.54
C SER A 4 -6.49 -10.96 -7.45
N LYS A 5 -7.15 -10.39 -6.45
CA LYS A 5 -7.18 -8.94 -6.22
C LYS A 5 -5.83 -8.42 -5.73
N GLY A 6 -5.22 -9.11 -4.77
CA GLY A 6 -3.88 -8.77 -4.31
C GLY A 6 -2.86 -8.79 -5.44
N ARG A 7 -2.94 -9.78 -6.33
CA ARG A 7 -2.07 -9.88 -7.49
C ARG A 7 -2.21 -8.69 -8.44
N ILE A 8 -3.43 -8.19 -8.66
CA ILE A 8 -3.67 -7.01 -9.50
C ILE A 8 -2.88 -5.81 -8.97
N GLY A 9 -2.99 -5.53 -7.68
CA GLY A 9 -2.28 -4.44 -7.05
C GLY A 9 -0.76 -4.59 -7.12
N GLU A 10 -0.25 -5.77 -6.77
CA GLU A 10 1.19 -6.07 -6.80
C GLU A 10 1.75 -5.97 -8.22
N ASP A 11 1.06 -6.54 -9.21
CA ASP A 11 1.48 -6.50 -10.61
C ASP A 11 1.50 -5.07 -11.14
N PHE A 12 0.51 -4.26 -10.80
CA PHE A 12 0.45 -2.86 -11.23
C PHE A 12 1.59 -2.05 -10.61
N ALA A 13 1.78 -2.13 -9.30
CA ALA A 13 2.85 -1.42 -8.60
C ALA A 13 4.24 -1.82 -9.14
N LYS A 14 4.46 -3.13 -9.29
CA LYS A 14 5.71 -3.67 -9.87
C LYS A 14 5.92 -3.16 -11.28
N GLY A 15 4.88 -3.15 -12.12
CA GLY A 15 4.95 -2.66 -13.50
C GLY A 15 5.32 -1.19 -13.58
N VAL A 16 4.73 -0.34 -12.74
CA VAL A 16 5.07 1.09 -12.67
C VAL A 16 6.55 1.28 -12.31
N LEU A 17 7.02 0.58 -11.29
CA LEU A 17 8.40 0.71 -10.84
C LEU A 17 9.39 0.18 -11.87
N GLU A 18 9.12 -0.98 -12.46
CA GLU A 18 10.00 -1.59 -13.47
C GLU A 18 10.05 -0.75 -14.75
N SER A 19 8.95 -0.13 -15.15
CA SER A 19 8.95 0.78 -16.29
C SER A 19 9.83 2.01 -16.08
N CYS A 20 10.14 2.32 -14.83
CA CYS A 20 11.03 3.41 -14.43
C CYS A 20 12.46 2.93 -14.11
N GLY A 21 12.80 1.69 -14.44
CA GLY A 21 14.14 1.16 -14.23
C GLY A 21 14.43 0.73 -12.78
N ILE A 22 13.41 0.58 -11.95
CA ILE A 22 13.55 0.08 -10.57
C ILE A 22 13.26 -1.41 -10.60
N LYS A 23 14.24 -2.21 -10.19
CA LYS A 23 14.08 -3.68 -10.16
C LYS A 23 13.19 -4.07 -8.99
N CYS A 24 12.20 -4.92 -9.27
CA CYS A 24 11.30 -5.43 -8.25
C CYS A 24 11.08 -6.94 -8.41
N SER A 25 10.96 -7.63 -7.30
CA SER A 25 10.56 -9.04 -7.26
C SER A 25 9.53 -9.25 -6.17
N LYS A 26 8.61 -10.18 -6.39
CA LYS A 26 7.62 -10.54 -5.38
C LYS A 26 8.30 -11.32 -4.26
N ASN A 27 7.86 -11.08 -3.03
CA ASN A 27 8.35 -11.84 -1.88
C ASN A 27 7.82 -13.28 -1.98
N ASP A 28 8.72 -14.23 -2.12
CA ASP A 28 8.43 -15.66 -2.19
C ASP A 28 8.91 -16.43 -0.95
N ASP A 29 9.45 -15.73 0.03
CA ASP A 29 9.90 -16.32 1.29
C ASP A 29 8.71 -16.57 2.20
N TYR A 30 8.35 -17.84 2.38
CA TYR A 30 7.21 -18.23 3.21
C TYR A 30 7.31 -17.71 4.65
N GLU A 31 8.51 -17.67 5.24
CA GLU A 31 8.70 -17.18 6.60
C GLU A 31 8.48 -15.68 6.74
N LYS A 32 8.71 -14.93 5.65
CA LYS A 32 8.54 -13.48 5.59
C LYS A 32 7.25 -13.04 4.88
N ARG A 33 6.31 -13.96 4.65
CA ARG A 33 5.12 -13.69 3.83
C ARG A 33 4.22 -12.56 4.33
N TYR A 34 4.31 -12.22 5.61
CA TYR A 34 3.55 -11.12 6.21
C TYR A 34 4.35 -9.84 6.40
N ASP A 35 5.64 -9.87 6.07
CA ASP A 35 6.53 -8.73 6.31
C ASP A 35 6.42 -7.67 5.20
N TYR A 36 6.32 -8.12 3.94
CA TYR A 36 6.21 -7.24 2.77
C TYR A 36 5.79 -8.03 1.53
N ASP A 37 5.36 -7.33 0.48
CA ASP A 37 4.93 -7.95 -0.79
C ASP A 37 5.99 -7.91 -1.88
N LEU A 38 6.73 -6.81 -2.00
CA LEU A 38 7.75 -6.60 -3.03
C LEU A 38 9.09 -6.25 -2.41
N GLU A 39 10.16 -6.78 -3.00
CA GLU A 39 11.53 -6.40 -2.71
C GLU A 39 12.10 -5.70 -3.95
N CYS A 40 12.59 -4.48 -3.78
CA CYS A 40 13.00 -3.62 -4.87
C CYS A 40 14.39 -3.06 -4.68
N LYS A 41 14.97 -2.54 -5.78
CA LYS A 41 16.28 -1.90 -5.77
C LYS A 41 16.27 -0.66 -6.65
N VAL A 42 16.65 0.48 -6.10
CA VAL A 42 16.87 1.73 -6.83
C VAL A 42 18.31 2.18 -6.62
N GLY A 43 19.08 2.27 -7.71
CA GLY A 43 20.51 2.51 -7.59
C GLY A 43 21.19 1.39 -6.79
N ARG A 44 21.77 1.74 -5.65
CA ARG A 44 22.40 0.78 -4.73
C ARG A 44 21.55 0.49 -3.49
N LYS A 45 20.36 1.09 -3.38
CA LYS A 45 19.49 0.92 -2.23
C LYS A 45 18.46 -0.18 -2.46
N TYR A 46 18.37 -1.10 -1.51
CA TYR A 46 17.30 -2.08 -1.44
C TYR A 46 16.19 -1.54 -0.54
N PHE A 47 14.95 -1.85 -0.90
CA PHE A 47 13.79 -1.46 -0.11
C PHE A 47 12.64 -2.42 -0.35
N THR A 48 11.69 -2.44 0.57
CA THR A 48 10.54 -3.33 0.53
C THR A 48 9.24 -2.54 0.50
N ILE A 49 8.23 -3.12 -0.12
CA ILE A 49 6.93 -2.50 -0.32
C ILE A 49 5.82 -3.44 0.14
N GLU A 50 4.89 -2.90 0.90
CA GLU A 50 3.58 -3.48 1.12
C GLU A 50 2.60 -2.87 0.14
N VAL A 51 1.86 -3.70 -0.60
CA VAL A 51 0.89 -3.23 -1.61
C VAL A 51 -0.51 -3.55 -1.15
N LYS A 52 -1.38 -2.56 -1.19
CA LYS A 52 -2.81 -2.73 -0.96
C LYS A 52 -3.58 -2.34 -2.20
N TYR A 53 -4.61 -3.10 -2.52
CA TYR A 53 -5.47 -2.85 -3.65
C TYR A 53 -6.91 -2.65 -3.20
N ASP A 54 -7.52 -1.55 -3.63
CA ASP A 54 -8.92 -1.24 -3.33
C ASP A 54 -9.64 -0.80 -4.61
N TYR A 55 -10.51 -1.68 -5.11
CA TYR A 55 -11.31 -1.39 -6.29
C TYR A 55 -12.57 -0.57 -5.98
N LYS A 56 -12.89 -0.37 -4.69
CA LYS A 56 -14.10 0.36 -4.24
C LYS A 56 -13.82 1.80 -3.82
N ALA A 57 -12.57 2.18 -3.66
CA ALA A 57 -12.21 3.50 -3.13
C ALA A 57 -12.77 4.66 -3.96
N GLU A 58 -12.80 4.52 -5.28
CA GLU A 58 -13.34 5.54 -6.16
C GLU A 58 -14.86 5.67 -6.04
N GLU A 59 -15.56 4.57 -5.82
CA GLU A 59 -17.00 4.54 -5.60
C GLU A 59 -17.39 5.09 -4.24
N THR A 60 -16.66 4.70 -3.19
CA THR A 60 -16.97 5.10 -1.81
C THR A 60 -16.40 6.46 -1.43
N GLY A 61 -15.35 6.92 -2.10
CA GLY A 61 -14.60 8.11 -1.73
C GLY A 61 -13.76 7.93 -0.46
N ASN A 62 -13.55 6.68 -0.02
CA ASN A 62 -12.86 6.36 1.21
C ASN A 62 -11.65 5.46 0.98
N ILE A 63 -10.65 5.61 1.83
CA ILE A 63 -9.46 4.76 1.92
C ILE A 63 -9.52 3.99 3.22
N ALA A 64 -9.37 2.67 3.13
CA ALA A 64 -9.39 1.76 4.29
C ALA A 64 -7.96 1.30 4.61
N ILE A 65 -7.54 1.49 5.85
CA ILE A 65 -6.23 1.06 6.33
C ILE A 65 -6.43 -0.04 7.37
N GLU A 66 -6.06 -1.27 7.02
CA GLU A 66 -6.15 -2.41 7.92
C GLU A 66 -5.09 -2.31 9.01
N HIS A 67 -5.51 -2.54 10.27
CA HIS A 67 -4.60 -2.51 11.40
C HIS A 67 -4.69 -3.72 12.34
N HIS A 68 -5.69 -4.58 12.16
CA HIS A 68 -5.87 -5.74 13.04
C HIS A 68 -6.61 -6.86 12.33
N ASN A 69 -6.20 -8.10 12.58
CA ASN A 69 -6.91 -9.30 12.14
C ASN A 69 -7.78 -9.79 13.28
N THR A 70 -9.10 -9.69 13.10
CA THR A 70 -10.07 -10.01 14.16
C THR A 70 -10.31 -11.50 14.36
N LYS A 71 -9.95 -12.34 13.36
CA LYS A 71 -10.11 -13.78 13.46
C LYS A 71 -9.09 -14.40 14.41
N VAL A 72 -7.84 -14.00 14.27
CA VAL A 72 -6.73 -14.53 15.08
C VAL A 72 -6.27 -13.56 16.17
N ASP A 73 -6.96 -12.43 16.28
CA ASP A 73 -6.72 -11.38 17.28
C ASP A 73 -5.26 -10.97 17.36
N ARG A 74 -4.73 -10.48 16.24
CA ARG A 74 -3.34 -10.00 16.17
C ARG A 74 -3.22 -8.79 15.25
N PRO A 75 -2.16 -7.97 15.41
CA PRO A 75 -1.87 -6.87 14.49
C PRO A 75 -1.75 -7.38 13.06
N SER A 76 -2.25 -6.60 12.11
CA SER A 76 -2.16 -6.87 10.69
C SER A 76 -2.04 -5.56 9.92
N GLY A 77 -1.88 -5.64 8.61
CA GLY A 77 -1.77 -4.45 7.77
C GLY A 77 -0.67 -3.51 8.25
N ILE A 78 -1.02 -2.25 8.47
CA ILE A 78 -0.04 -1.21 8.83
C ILE A 78 0.63 -1.46 10.20
N THR A 79 -0.02 -2.15 11.11
CA THR A 79 0.55 -2.44 12.42
C THR A 79 1.51 -3.63 12.41
N ALA A 80 1.43 -4.50 11.40
CA ALA A 80 2.26 -5.69 11.27
C ALA A 80 3.37 -5.55 10.22
N THR A 81 3.19 -4.71 9.22
CA THR A 81 4.14 -4.62 8.10
C THR A 81 5.53 -4.21 8.55
N LYS A 82 6.54 -4.81 7.92
CA LYS A 82 7.94 -4.43 8.06
C LYS A 82 8.46 -3.74 6.79
N ALA A 83 7.57 -3.48 5.84
CA ALA A 83 7.93 -2.83 4.58
C ALA A 83 8.37 -1.38 4.82
N ASP A 84 9.33 -0.93 4.01
CA ASP A 84 9.80 0.46 4.04
C ASP A 84 8.73 1.42 3.51
N LEU A 85 8.05 1.01 2.43
CA LEU A 85 7.05 1.82 1.75
C LEU A 85 5.71 1.08 1.71
N TRP A 86 4.64 1.88 1.73
CA TRP A 86 3.27 1.42 1.56
C TRP A 86 2.72 1.98 0.26
N VAL A 87 2.27 1.11 -0.63
CA VAL A 87 1.67 1.50 -1.91
C VAL A 87 0.19 1.11 -1.92
N TYR A 88 -0.64 2.09 -2.22
CA TYR A 88 -2.08 1.90 -2.33
C TYR A 88 -2.47 1.99 -3.81
N VAL A 89 -2.98 0.89 -4.36
CA VAL A 89 -3.43 0.82 -5.75
C VAL A 89 -4.94 0.91 -5.78
N LEU A 90 -5.46 1.85 -6.55
CA LEU A 90 -6.88 2.13 -6.66
C LEU A 90 -7.37 1.96 -8.10
N GLY A 91 -8.66 1.70 -8.25
CA GLY A 91 -9.32 1.66 -9.54
C GLY A 91 -9.64 0.25 -10.01
N THR A 92 -10.13 0.16 -11.25
CA THR A 92 -10.54 -1.11 -11.87
C THR A 92 -10.10 -1.14 -13.33
N GLY A 93 -9.85 -2.37 -13.84
CA GLY A 93 -9.56 -2.60 -15.24
C GLY A 93 -8.29 -1.89 -15.70
N ASP A 94 -8.44 -1.00 -16.68
CA ASP A 94 -7.36 -0.19 -17.24
C ASP A 94 -7.19 1.19 -16.58
N LYS A 95 -8.00 1.46 -15.55
CA LYS A 95 -8.00 2.74 -14.82
C LYS A 95 -7.40 2.61 -13.43
N LEU A 96 -6.23 1.97 -13.35
CA LEU A 96 -5.52 1.83 -12.08
C LEU A 96 -4.62 3.03 -11.83
N ASN A 97 -4.49 3.38 -10.57
CA ASN A 97 -3.52 4.39 -10.13
C ASN A 97 -2.86 3.93 -8.83
N ALA A 98 -1.64 4.42 -8.59
CA ALA A 98 -0.84 4.00 -7.45
C ALA A 98 -0.33 5.19 -6.66
N TRP A 99 -0.44 5.09 -5.35
CA TRP A 99 -0.07 6.12 -4.39
C TRP A 99 0.90 5.53 -3.38
N VAL A 100 1.96 6.27 -3.07
CA VAL A 100 3.03 5.78 -2.20
C VAL A 100 3.23 6.69 -1.00
N VAL A 101 3.57 6.06 0.12
CA VAL A 101 3.96 6.75 1.36
C VAL A 101 5.00 5.91 2.08
N LYS A 102 5.87 6.56 2.84
CA LYS A 102 6.76 5.84 3.76
C LYS A 102 5.91 5.20 4.86
N SER A 103 6.12 3.91 5.13
CA SER A 103 5.32 3.19 6.13
C SER A 103 5.36 3.86 7.49
N GLN A 104 6.53 4.35 7.91
CA GLN A 104 6.64 5.06 9.18
C GLN A 104 5.83 6.35 9.20
N SER A 105 5.77 7.07 8.09
CA SER A 105 4.96 8.30 7.98
C SER A 105 3.47 8.00 8.06
N LEU A 106 3.04 6.88 7.47
CA LEU A 106 1.65 6.44 7.60
C LEU A 106 1.31 6.10 9.06
N LYS A 107 2.20 5.36 9.75
CA LYS A 107 2.01 5.03 11.17
C LYS A 107 1.88 6.29 12.03
N SER A 108 2.74 7.27 11.82
CA SER A 108 2.71 8.54 12.55
C SER A 108 1.43 9.33 12.26
N PHE A 109 1.00 9.34 11.01
CA PHE A 109 -0.26 9.99 10.62
C PHE A 109 -1.46 9.37 11.36
N LEU A 110 -1.51 8.03 11.42
CA LEU A 110 -2.61 7.32 12.09
C LEU A 110 -2.67 7.62 13.59
N GLU A 111 -1.53 7.89 14.21
CA GLU A 111 -1.47 8.28 15.63
C GLU A 111 -1.97 9.71 15.87
N GLU A 112 -1.73 10.61 14.92
CA GLU A 112 -2.01 12.04 15.07
C GLU A 112 -3.38 12.46 14.54
N VAL A 113 -3.85 11.81 13.47
CA VAL A 113 -5.08 12.20 12.77
C VAL A 113 -6.13 11.10 12.95
N PRO A 114 -7.21 11.39 13.69
CA PRO A 114 -8.27 10.38 13.89
C PRO A 114 -8.93 10.05 12.56
N PRO A 115 -9.35 8.77 12.38
CA PRO A 115 -10.07 8.36 11.18
C PRO A 115 -11.48 8.95 11.14
N PHE A 116 -12.03 9.03 9.93
CA PHE A 116 -13.44 9.37 9.74
C PHE A 116 -14.35 8.38 10.50
N LYS A 117 -13.99 7.10 10.45
CA LYS A 117 -14.62 6.04 11.24
C LYS A 117 -13.71 4.83 11.32
N GLU A 118 -13.98 3.96 12.28
CA GLU A 118 -13.36 2.65 12.37
C GLU A 118 -14.42 1.59 12.08
N VAL A 119 -14.06 0.60 11.28
CA VAL A 119 -14.95 -0.50 10.90
C VAL A 119 -14.30 -1.83 11.31
N VAL A 120 -15.10 -2.68 11.94
CA VAL A 120 -14.63 -4.01 12.33
C VAL A 120 -15.50 -5.05 11.62
N TYR A 121 -14.88 -5.87 10.79
CA TYR A 121 -15.55 -6.95 10.10
C TYR A 121 -15.25 -8.28 10.76
N GLY A 122 -16.26 -9.14 10.85
CA GLY A 122 -16.14 -10.53 11.24
C GLY A 122 -16.29 -11.45 10.02
N GLY A 123 -16.43 -12.76 10.26
CA GLY A 123 -16.62 -13.75 9.22
C GLY A 123 -15.41 -13.85 8.30
N ASP A 124 -15.64 -13.80 6.99
CA ASP A 124 -14.57 -14.00 6.00
C ASP A 124 -13.62 -12.80 5.88
N ASN A 125 -14.05 -11.60 6.25
CA ASN A 125 -13.21 -10.40 6.14
C ASN A 125 -12.26 -10.24 7.33
N ASN A 126 -12.72 -10.53 8.53
CA ASN A 126 -11.89 -10.62 9.76
C ASN A 126 -10.88 -9.47 9.96
N ALA A 127 -11.27 -8.24 9.65
CA ALA A 127 -10.36 -7.11 9.68
C ALA A 127 -10.95 -5.92 10.44
N ALA A 128 -10.10 -5.21 11.15
CA ALA A 128 -10.40 -3.89 11.69
C ALA A 128 -9.69 -2.85 10.81
N LEU A 129 -10.43 -1.85 10.38
CA LEU A 129 -9.99 -0.86 9.40
C LEU A 129 -10.19 0.55 9.93
N TYR A 130 -9.19 1.41 9.78
CA TYR A 130 -9.38 2.85 9.88
C TYR A 130 -9.82 3.38 8.52
N ILE A 131 -10.91 4.14 8.49
CA ILE A 131 -11.44 4.72 7.25
C ILE A 131 -11.16 6.21 7.23
N TYR A 132 -10.47 6.65 6.20
CA TYR A 132 -10.19 8.06 5.93
C TYR A 132 -10.88 8.48 4.65
N LYS A 133 -11.31 9.72 4.58
CA LYS A 133 -11.78 10.27 3.32
C LYS A 133 -10.60 10.42 2.36
N LYS A 134 -10.82 10.08 1.11
CA LYS A 134 -9.81 10.07 0.07
C LYS A 134 -9.05 11.40 -0.01
N GLU A 135 -9.75 12.52 0.01
CA GLU A 135 -9.17 13.86 -0.06
C GLU A 135 -8.29 14.23 1.15
N ASP A 136 -8.47 13.56 2.28
CA ASP A 136 -7.72 13.86 3.50
C ASP A 136 -6.38 13.11 3.55
N ILE A 137 -6.23 12.06 2.77
CA ILE A 137 -5.07 11.18 2.85
C ILE A 137 -4.30 11.06 1.53
N LEU A 138 -4.99 11.06 0.38
CA LEU A 138 -4.33 11.05 -0.93
C LEU A 138 -4.00 12.47 -1.36
N GLY A 139 -2.72 12.71 -1.62
CA GLY A 139 -2.18 14.04 -1.86
C GLY A 139 -1.55 14.64 -0.62
N PRO A 140 -2.30 14.86 0.47
CA PRO A 140 -1.67 15.35 1.71
C PRO A 140 -0.61 14.43 2.31
N LEU A 141 -0.82 13.11 2.25
CA LEU A 141 0.11 12.12 2.79
C LEU A 141 0.69 11.20 1.70
N PHE A 142 -0.17 10.48 0.97
CA PHE A 142 0.26 9.64 -0.15
C PHE A 142 0.52 10.49 -1.39
N ILE A 143 1.56 10.15 -2.13
CA ILE A 143 1.93 10.82 -3.38
C ILE A 143 1.65 9.87 -4.53
N ARG A 144 0.97 10.35 -5.57
CA ARG A 144 0.70 9.57 -6.76
C ARG A 144 2.00 9.34 -7.55
N MET A 145 2.27 8.09 -7.92
CA MET A 145 3.52 7.74 -8.61
C MET A 145 3.35 7.28 -10.05
N ASP A 146 2.18 6.78 -10.43
CA ASP A 146 1.97 6.19 -11.76
C ASP A 146 1.90 7.19 -12.89
N ASP A 147 1.65 8.47 -12.59
CA ASP A 147 1.59 9.55 -13.58
C ASP A 147 2.88 10.36 -13.68
N LEU A 148 3.91 9.98 -12.93
CA LEU A 148 5.23 10.62 -12.99
C LEU A 148 6.07 9.99 -14.10
N GLU A 149 6.99 10.79 -14.65
CA GLU A 149 8.02 10.29 -15.56
C GLU A 149 9.05 9.45 -14.79
N GLU A 150 9.89 8.72 -15.54
CA GLU A 150 10.89 7.81 -14.97
C GLU A 150 11.74 8.47 -13.90
N ASP A 151 12.34 9.63 -14.18
CA ASP A 151 13.20 10.33 -13.23
C ASP A 151 12.41 10.84 -12.02
N GLY A 152 11.15 11.22 -12.22
CA GLY A 152 10.25 11.63 -11.15
C GLY A 152 9.98 10.51 -10.16
N VAL A 153 9.72 9.30 -10.65
CA VAL A 153 9.50 8.13 -9.79
C VAL A 153 10.76 7.80 -9.00
N LYS A 154 11.91 7.75 -9.66
CA LYS A 154 13.19 7.47 -8.97
C LYS A 154 13.50 8.50 -7.90
N THR A 155 13.30 9.78 -8.20
CA THR A 155 13.53 10.87 -7.24
C THR A 155 12.60 10.75 -6.05
N LEU A 156 11.31 10.49 -6.30
CA LEU A 156 10.32 10.29 -5.24
C LEU A 156 10.72 9.13 -4.33
N ILE A 157 11.02 7.97 -4.89
CA ILE A 157 11.36 6.77 -4.10
C ILE A 157 12.64 7.02 -3.29
N LYS A 158 13.69 7.56 -3.89
CA LYS A 158 14.95 7.87 -3.17
C LYS A 158 14.71 8.85 -2.03
N GLY A 159 13.83 9.83 -2.22
CA GLY A 159 13.48 10.81 -1.19
C GLY A 159 12.72 10.22 -0.01
N LEU A 160 11.97 9.13 -0.23
CA LEU A 160 11.23 8.44 0.83
C LEU A 160 12.11 7.49 1.65
N LEU A 161 13.20 7.02 1.08
CA LEU A 161 14.13 6.12 1.74
C LEU A 161 15.18 6.89 2.53
#